data_ce56854e4be74c5ba70ee52e84266c84
#
_entry.id   ce56854e4be74c5ba70ee52e84266c84
#
_cell.length_a   1.000
_cell.length_b   1.000
_cell.length_c   1.000
_cell.angle_alpha   90.00
_cell.angle_beta   90.00
_cell.angle_gamma   90.00
#
_symmetry.space_group_name_H-M   'P 1'
#
loop_
_entity.id
_entity.type
_entity.pdbx_description
1 polymer ?
#
loop_
_entity_poly.entity_id
_entity_poly.type
_entity_poly.pdbx_seq_one_letter_code
_entity_poly.pdbx_strand_id
1 'polypeptide(L)'
;VADRISGGVFTVSNAHVERVENHGITKTYGFNDMVLDNWGAVKEWIVQNDVLSEGTSGIGFVNFGHIQLLDIQAPIMTKGTGARGINNYDGTIKELHLKRIETHGDGAVGIQISKPVGQITVHENVETYGGTGESLVKGVIKELSAIGISILDGAEVEGLEVKGNVYTYGKEIAPVQNEGVVKNGLNIHGEAANKFE
;
A
#
# COMPACT_ATOMS: atom_id res chain seq x y z
N VAL A 1 -13.45 -15.81 15.75
CA VAL A 1 -12.56 -15.05 16.65
C VAL A 1 -11.94 -13.96 15.82
N ALA A 2 -12.51 -12.74 15.94
CA ALA A 2 -12.21 -11.61 15.06
C ALA A 2 -10.87 -10.92 15.34
N ASP A 3 -10.08 -11.35 16.32
CA ASP A 3 -9.00 -10.53 16.87
C ASP A 3 -7.58 -11.10 16.66
N ARG A 4 -7.43 -12.03 15.74
CA ARG A 4 -6.09 -12.54 15.40
C ARG A 4 -5.63 -11.93 14.08
N ILE A 5 -4.69 -11.01 14.15
CA ILE A 5 -3.92 -10.56 13.00
C ILE A 5 -2.85 -11.61 12.76
N SER A 6 -2.74 -12.11 11.55
CA SER A 6 -1.62 -12.93 11.13
C SER A 6 -0.85 -12.22 10.02
N GLY A 7 0.38 -12.62 9.81
CA GLY A 7 1.25 -12.03 8.79
C GLY A 7 2.13 -13.08 8.13
N GLY A 8 2.60 -12.74 6.94
CA GLY A 8 3.57 -13.55 6.23
C GLY A 8 4.98 -13.31 6.76
N VAL A 9 5.45 -12.06 6.74
CA VAL A 9 6.74 -11.63 7.30
C VAL A 9 6.54 -10.39 8.16
N PHE A 10 7.14 -10.41 9.33
CA PHE A 10 6.88 -9.42 10.36
C PHE A 10 8.18 -9.00 11.08
N THR A 11 8.42 -7.69 11.21
CA THR A 11 9.48 -7.15 12.05
C THR A 11 8.88 -6.51 13.28
N VAL A 12 9.34 -6.94 14.46
CA VAL A 12 8.78 -6.46 15.74
C VAL A 12 9.27 -5.07 16.13
N SER A 13 8.52 -4.40 16.98
CA SER A 13 8.92 -3.11 17.56
C SER A 13 10.28 -3.20 18.25
N ASN A 14 11.08 -2.16 18.13
CA ASN A 14 12.46 -2.08 18.62
C ASN A 14 13.46 -3.04 17.96
N ALA A 15 13.08 -3.82 16.96
CA ALA A 15 14.03 -4.54 16.16
C ALA A 15 14.83 -3.57 15.27
N HIS A 16 16.13 -3.83 15.13
CA HIS A 16 17.02 -3.18 14.17
C HIS A 16 17.49 -4.22 13.18
N VAL A 17 17.08 -4.09 11.94
CA VAL A 17 17.31 -5.09 10.89
C VAL A 17 18.07 -4.43 9.74
N GLU A 18 19.25 -4.97 9.41
CA GLU A 18 20.05 -4.47 8.29
C GLU A 18 19.35 -4.80 6.96
N ARG A 19 18.83 -6.05 6.81
CA ARG A 19 18.24 -6.47 5.56
C ARG A 19 17.17 -7.55 5.75
N VAL A 20 16.03 -7.36 5.08
CA VAL A 20 14.98 -8.37 4.90
C VAL A 20 14.90 -8.70 3.41
N GLU A 21 14.89 -9.98 3.06
CA GLU A 21 14.71 -10.44 1.69
C GLU A 21 13.58 -11.46 1.58
N ASN A 22 12.60 -11.18 0.75
CA ASN A 22 11.54 -12.11 0.41
C ASN A 22 11.79 -12.67 -1.00
N HIS A 23 12.25 -13.92 -1.09
CA HIS A 23 12.55 -14.58 -2.36
C HIS A 23 11.36 -15.35 -2.93
N GLY A 24 10.44 -15.78 -2.09
CA GLY A 24 9.24 -16.53 -2.47
C GLY A 24 7.96 -15.71 -2.43
N ILE A 25 6.89 -16.26 -3.02
CA ILE A 25 5.54 -15.69 -2.93
C ILE A 25 5.14 -15.66 -1.44
N THR A 26 4.66 -14.50 -0.99
CA THR A 26 4.10 -14.36 0.36
C THR A 26 2.61 -14.09 0.24
N LYS A 27 1.78 -14.93 0.90
CA LYS A 27 0.33 -14.89 0.76
C LYS A 27 -0.38 -15.07 2.09
N THR A 28 -1.44 -14.26 2.32
CA THR A 28 -2.34 -14.37 3.47
C THR A 28 -3.80 -14.50 3.01
N TYR A 29 -4.64 -15.08 3.89
CA TYR A 29 -6.04 -15.40 3.56
C TYR A 29 -7.04 -14.83 4.57
N GLY A 30 -6.59 -14.46 5.75
CA GLY A 30 -7.44 -14.10 6.86
C GLY A 30 -7.92 -12.65 6.84
N PHE A 31 -8.94 -12.39 7.64
CA PHE A 31 -9.42 -11.04 7.92
C PHE A 31 -8.33 -10.21 8.59
N ASN A 32 -8.08 -9.01 8.07
CA ASN A 32 -7.10 -8.05 8.59
C ASN A 32 -5.66 -8.62 8.69
N ASP A 33 -5.33 -9.58 7.84
CA ASP A 33 -3.97 -10.10 7.74
C ASP A 33 -3.05 -9.10 7.06
N MET A 34 -1.82 -8.98 7.57
CA MET A 34 -0.75 -8.17 7.00
C MET A 34 0.24 -9.10 6.30
N VAL A 35 0.35 -9.03 4.97
CA VAL A 35 1.28 -9.93 4.26
C VAL A 35 2.72 -9.64 4.66
N LEU A 36 3.11 -8.37 4.60
CA LEU A 36 4.41 -7.87 5.06
C LEU A 36 4.15 -6.71 6.03
N ASP A 37 4.72 -6.80 7.25
CA ASP A 37 4.38 -5.91 8.35
C ASP A 37 5.64 -5.43 9.08
N ASN A 38 5.86 -4.10 9.07
CA ASN A 38 7.02 -3.50 9.74
C ASN A 38 6.63 -2.66 10.95
N TRP A 39 7.16 -3.03 12.12
CA TRP A 39 7.11 -2.24 13.35
C TRP A 39 8.51 -1.82 13.84
N GLY A 40 9.56 -2.37 13.21
CA GLY A 40 10.95 -2.12 13.58
C GLY A 40 11.61 -1.01 12.76
N ALA A 41 12.93 -0.92 12.91
CA ALA A 41 13.79 -0.12 12.06
C ALA A 41 14.52 -1.05 11.07
N VAL A 42 14.21 -0.93 9.79
CA VAL A 42 14.78 -1.75 8.72
C VAL A 42 15.59 -0.85 7.78
N LYS A 43 16.82 -1.24 7.50
CA LYS A 43 17.64 -0.49 6.55
C LYS A 43 17.25 -0.81 5.11
N GLU A 44 17.16 -2.08 4.75
CA GLU A 44 16.74 -2.51 3.41
C GLU A 44 15.69 -3.62 3.51
N TRP A 45 14.58 -3.47 2.80
CA TRP A 45 13.59 -4.53 2.63
C TRP A 45 13.35 -4.77 1.15
N ILE A 46 13.78 -5.93 0.65
CA ILE A 46 13.72 -6.30 -0.76
C ILE A 46 12.73 -7.45 -0.95
N VAL A 47 11.75 -7.26 -1.83
CA VAL A 47 10.72 -8.25 -2.14
C VAL A 47 10.82 -8.64 -3.60
N GLN A 48 11.23 -9.88 -3.87
CA GLN A 48 11.54 -10.37 -5.22
C GLN A 48 10.39 -11.17 -5.86
N ASN A 49 9.34 -11.49 -5.09
CA ASN A 49 8.22 -12.27 -5.60
C ASN A 49 6.88 -11.74 -5.09
N ASP A 50 5.78 -12.23 -5.64
CA ASP A 50 4.44 -11.70 -5.45
C ASP A 50 4.01 -11.62 -3.99
N VAL A 51 3.32 -10.53 -3.67
CA VAL A 51 2.70 -10.24 -2.38
C VAL A 51 1.19 -10.29 -2.55
N LEU A 52 0.53 -11.27 -1.93
CA LEU A 52 -0.86 -11.58 -2.17
C LEU A 52 -1.69 -11.55 -0.87
N SER A 53 -2.79 -10.79 -0.87
CA SER A 53 -3.76 -10.78 0.23
C SER A 53 -5.16 -11.13 -0.30
N GLU A 54 -5.75 -12.20 0.24
CA GLU A 54 -7.10 -12.64 -0.14
C GLU A 54 -8.19 -12.14 0.83
N GLY A 55 -7.79 -11.78 2.06
CA GLY A 55 -8.72 -11.48 3.14
C GLY A 55 -9.28 -10.06 3.12
N THR A 56 -10.51 -9.90 3.65
CA THR A 56 -11.12 -8.59 3.93
C THR A 56 -10.22 -7.77 4.85
N SER A 57 -10.06 -6.48 4.58
CA SER A 57 -9.18 -5.55 5.29
C SER A 57 -7.69 -5.97 5.33
N GLY A 58 -7.29 -6.92 4.50
CA GLY A 58 -5.90 -7.35 4.39
C GLY A 58 -5.00 -6.28 3.76
N ILE A 59 -3.70 -6.31 4.07
CA ILE A 59 -2.75 -5.31 3.57
C ILE A 59 -1.53 -6.02 2.98
N GLY A 60 -1.14 -5.64 1.77
CA GLY A 60 0.05 -6.18 1.12
C GLY A 60 1.33 -5.81 1.87
N PHE A 61 1.59 -4.52 2.05
CA PHE A 61 2.66 -4.03 2.92
C PHE A 61 2.14 -2.93 3.84
N VAL A 62 2.38 -3.07 5.14
CA VAL A 62 2.04 -2.05 6.13
C VAL A 62 3.29 -1.62 6.90
N ASN A 63 3.39 -0.30 7.17
CA ASN A 63 4.50 0.26 7.92
C ASN A 63 4.02 1.07 9.13
N PHE A 64 4.52 0.70 10.30
CA PHE A 64 4.41 1.41 11.58
C PHE A 64 5.79 1.84 12.12
N GLY A 65 6.86 1.32 11.51
CA GLY A 65 8.25 1.57 11.92
C GLY A 65 9.01 2.49 10.95
N HIS A 66 10.29 2.27 10.84
CA HIS A 66 11.16 3.09 10.00
C HIS A 66 11.88 2.23 8.97
N ILE A 67 11.83 2.62 7.69
CA ILE A 67 12.50 1.93 6.60
C ILE A 67 13.34 2.93 5.82
N GLN A 68 14.62 2.60 5.56
CA GLN A 68 15.44 3.44 4.69
C GLN A 68 15.14 3.17 3.22
N LEU A 69 15.15 1.88 2.81
CA LEU A 69 14.79 1.45 1.45
C LEU A 69 13.78 0.31 1.52
N LEU A 70 12.61 0.52 0.92
CA LEU A 70 11.66 -0.54 0.61
C LEU A 70 11.59 -0.70 -0.91
N ASP A 71 12.01 -1.86 -1.40
CA ASP A 71 12.03 -2.18 -2.84
C ASP A 71 11.21 -3.45 -3.12
N ILE A 72 10.01 -3.25 -3.64
CA ILE A 72 9.09 -4.32 -4.00
C ILE A 72 9.14 -4.53 -5.51
N GLN A 73 9.96 -5.49 -5.93
CA GLN A 73 10.29 -5.81 -7.32
C GLN A 73 9.27 -6.71 -8.01
N ALA A 74 8.17 -7.07 -7.33
CA ALA A 74 7.11 -7.92 -7.82
C ALA A 74 5.73 -7.29 -7.58
N PRO A 75 4.65 -7.76 -8.21
CA PRO A 75 3.31 -7.25 -7.98
C PRO A 75 2.84 -7.41 -6.54
N ILE A 76 2.10 -6.40 -6.05
CA ILE A 76 1.23 -6.54 -4.88
C ILE A 76 -0.19 -6.66 -5.40
N MET A 77 -0.91 -7.71 -4.99
CA MET A 77 -2.31 -7.92 -5.32
C MET A 77 -3.13 -8.16 -4.06
N THR A 78 -4.25 -7.45 -3.92
CA THR A 78 -5.22 -7.67 -2.83
C THR A 78 -6.61 -7.89 -3.40
N LYS A 79 -7.41 -8.79 -2.78
CA LYS A 79 -8.73 -9.15 -3.28
C LYS A 79 -9.87 -8.82 -2.32
N GLY A 80 -9.58 -8.73 -1.02
CA GLY A 80 -10.61 -8.52 -0.01
C GLY A 80 -11.21 -7.11 -0.03
N THR A 81 -12.47 -6.99 0.36
CA THR A 81 -13.11 -5.70 0.66
C THR A 81 -12.29 -4.92 1.70
N GLY A 82 -12.09 -3.63 1.49
CA GLY A 82 -11.35 -2.76 2.40
C GLY A 82 -9.86 -3.08 2.51
N ALA A 83 -9.32 -3.92 1.63
CA ALA A 83 -7.90 -4.22 1.60
C ALA A 83 -7.06 -3.02 1.13
N ARG A 84 -5.75 -3.11 1.23
CA ARG A 84 -4.82 -2.08 0.72
C ARG A 84 -3.58 -2.75 0.13
N GLY A 85 -3.08 -2.17 -0.96
CA GLY A 85 -1.80 -2.62 -1.51
C GLY A 85 -0.66 -2.22 -0.58
N ILE A 86 -0.41 -0.92 -0.43
CA ILE A 86 0.56 -0.32 0.49
C ILE A 86 -0.16 0.59 1.48
N ASN A 87 0.22 0.50 2.76
CA ASN A 87 -0.23 1.44 3.77
C ASN A 87 0.92 1.90 4.69
N ASN A 88 1.29 3.17 4.59
CA ASN A 88 2.21 3.79 5.55
C ASN A 88 1.40 4.47 6.65
N TYR A 89 1.13 3.75 7.75
CA TYR A 89 0.26 4.19 8.83
C TYR A 89 0.87 5.25 9.74
N ASP A 90 1.94 4.88 10.46
CA ASP A 90 2.52 5.71 11.52
C ASP A 90 4.05 5.82 11.39
N GLY A 91 4.65 5.03 10.51
CA GLY A 91 6.08 5.00 10.30
C GLY A 91 6.58 5.93 9.20
N THR A 92 7.86 5.85 8.93
CA THR A 92 8.51 6.57 7.84
C THR A 92 9.20 5.63 6.87
N ILE A 93 9.20 5.96 5.59
CA ILE A 93 9.95 5.27 4.55
C ILE A 93 10.75 6.34 3.81
N LYS A 94 12.08 6.21 3.77
CA LYS A 94 12.91 7.20 3.11
C LYS A 94 12.89 7.06 1.58
N GLU A 95 12.90 5.84 1.08
CA GLU A 95 12.85 5.53 -0.34
C GLU A 95 11.96 4.31 -0.57
N LEU A 96 10.95 4.45 -1.44
CA LEU A 96 9.95 3.44 -1.75
C LEU A 96 9.90 3.17 -3.25
N HIS A 97 10.26 1.95 -3.64
CA HIS A 97 10.11 1.43 -4.99
C HIS A 97 9.02 0.36 -5.03
N LEU A 98 8.10 0.49 -5.96
CA LEU A 98 7.00 -0.43 -6.19
C LEU A 98 6.99 -0.83 -7.66
N LYS A 99 6.87 -2.12 -7.95
CA LYS A 99 6.69 -2.56 -9.33
C LYS A 99 5.30 -2.23 -9.83
N ARG A 100 4.28 -2.87 -9.25
CA ARG A 100 2.87 -2.76 -9.65
C ARG A 100 1.96 -3.00 -8.44
N ILE A 101 0.86 -2.28 -8.41
CA ILE A 101 -0.20 -2.47 -7.40
C ILE A 101 -1.51 -2.80 -8.11
N GLU A 102 -2.22 -3.81 -7.61
CA GLU A 102 -3.52 -4.22 -8.10
C GLU A 102 -4.45 -4.56 -6.93
N THR A 103 -5.63 -3.93 -6.84
CA THR A 103 -6.61 -4.21 -5.79
C THR A 103 -7.99 -4.46 -6.40
N HIS A 104 -8.74 -5.45 -5.88
CA HIS A 104 -10.02 -5.88 -6.45
C HIS A 104 -11.24 -5.63 -5.56
N GLY A 105 -11.08 -5.54 -4.25
CA GLY A 105 -12.21 -5.38 -3.32
C GLY A 105 -12.79 -3.97 -3.30
N ASP A 106 -14.07 -3.83 -2.96
CA ASP A 106 -14.67 -2.55 -2.66
C ASP A 106 -13.95 -1.89 -1.46
N GLY A 107 -13.69 -0.60 -1.54
CA GLY A 107 -12.89 0.11 -0.54
C GLY A 107 -11.39 -0.25 -0.49
N ALA A 108 -10.91 -1.03 -1.47
CA ALA A 108 -9.52 -1.50 -1.48
C ALA A 108 -8.58 -0.47 -2.14
N VAL A 109 -7.93 0.34 -1.32
CA VAL A 109 -7.01 1.40 -1.75
C VAL A 109 -5.70 0.81 -2.29
N GLY A 110 -5.18 1.35 -3.39
CA GLY A 110 -3.89 0.92 -3.95
C GLY A 110 -2.72 1.31 -3.06
N ILE A 111 -2.45 2.60 -2.92
CA ILE A 111 -1.38 3.17 -2.07
C ILE A 111 -1.99 4.19 -1.13
N GLN A 112 -1.81 4.02 0.18
CA GLN A 112 -2.29 4.96 1.20
C GLN A 112 -1.13 5.46 2.05
N ILE A 113 -0.95 6.78 2.10
CA ILE A 113 0.14 7.43 2.85
C ILE A 113 -0.46 8.36 3.90
N SER A 114 -0.14 8.10 5.17
CA SER A 114 -0.61 8.89 6.34
C SER A 114 0.51 9.62 7.06
N LYS A 115 1.78 9.26 6.83
CA LYS A 115 2.97 9.79 7.50
C LYS A 115 4.11 9.99 6.51
N PRO A 116 5.19 10.66 6.90
CA PRO A 116 6.25 11.04 5.98
C PRO A 116 6.83 9.87 5.18
N VAL A 117 6.91 10.04 3.88
CA VAL A 117 7.62 9.18 2.95
C VAL A 117 8.53 10.05 2.09
N GLY A 118 9.73 9.61 1.83
CA GLY A 118 10.64 10.29 0.93
C GLY A 118 10.22 10.16 -0.53
N GLN A 119 11.10 9.65 -1.36
CA GLN A 119 10.76 9.42 -2.78
C GLN A 119 9.95 8.14 -2.96
N ILE A 120 8.83 8.24 -3.66
CA ILE A 120 8.02 7.10 -4.10
C ILE A 120 8.17 6.95 -5.61
N THR A 121 8.55 5.75 -6.06
CA THR A 121 8.61 5.41 -7.48
C THR A 121 7.80 4.14 -7.74
N VAL A 122 6.77 4.24 -8.57
CA VAL A 122 6.01 3.09 -9.09
C VAL A 122 6.46 2.85 -10.52
N HIS A 123 7.00 1.67 -10.79
CA HIS A 123 7.62 1.35 -12.08
C HIS A 123 6.63 0.95 -13.19
N GLU A 124 5.46 0.44 -12.80
CA GLU A 124 4.36 0.05 -13.70
C GLU A 124 3.06 0.74 -13.25
N ASN A 125 1.92 0.06 -13.37
CA ASN A 125 0.61 0.63 -13.07
C ASN A 125 0.21 0.50 -11.59
N VAL A 126 -0.69 1.40 -11.18
CA VAL A 126 -1.56 1.25 -10.01
C VAL A 126 -2.99 1.07 -10.52
N GLU A 127 -3.63 -0.05 -10.22
CA GLU A 127 -4.96 -0.39 -10.72
C GLU A 127 -5.87 -0.84 -9.57
N THR A 128 -7.05 -0.21 -9.46
CA THR A 128 -8.05 -0.57 -8.44
C THR A 128 -9.39 -0.84 -9.10
N TYR A 129 -9.98 -2.01 -8.81
CA TYR A 129 -11.18 -2.49 -9.49
C TYR A 129 -12.46 -2.36 -8.66
N GLY A 130 -12.34 -2.11 -7.35
CA GLY A 130 -13.48 -1.97 -6.45
C GLY A 130 -14.13 -0.60 -6.45
N GLY A 131 -15.30 -0.53 -5.83
CA GLY A 131 -16.04 0.69 -5.52
C GLY A 131 -15.74 1.19 -4.10
N THR A 132 -16.80 1.56 -3.37
CA THR A 132 -16.75 1.95 -1.96
C THR A 132 -17.14 0.77 -1.07
N GLY A 133 -16.42 0.56 0.03
CA GLY A 133 -16.66 -0.55 0.94
C GLY A 133 -16.05 -0.37 2.32
N GLU A 134 -16.43 -1.25 3.24
CA GLU A 134 -15.96 -1.19 4.63
C GLU A 134 -14.54 -1.73 4.79
N SER A 135 -13.76 -1.08 5.62
CA SER A 135 -12.40 -1.48 5.98
C SER A 135 -12.16 -1.32 7.48
N LEU A 136 -11.42 -2.25 8.07
CA LEU A 136 -10.92 -2.10 9.44
C LEU A 136 -9.70 -1.17 9.42
N VAL A 137 -9.84 0.00 10.07
CA VAL A 137 -8.80 1.02 10.15
C VAL A 137 -8.51 1.30 11.62
N LYS A 138 -7.36 0.86 12.13
CA LYS A 138 -6.97 1.06 13.55
C LYS A 138 -8.07 0.60 14.53
N GLY A 139 -8.65 -0.58 14.29
CA GLY A 139 -9.69 -1.15 15.14
C GLY A 139 -11.10 -0.59 14.96
N VAL A 140 -11.31 0.33 14.01
CA VAL A 140 -12.61 0.94 13.71
C VAL A 140 -13.00 0.62 12.26
N ILE A 141 -14.24 0.19 12.05
CA ILE A 141 -14.78 0.04 10.69
C ILE A 141 -15.04 1.43 10.10
N LYS A 142 -14.48 1.67 8.93
CA LYS A 142 -14.67 2.89 8.14
C LYS A 142 -15.03 2.53 6.72
N GLU A 143 -15.84 3.35 6.09
CA GLU A 143 -16.08 3.28 4.66
C GLU A 143 -14.90 3.92 3.91
N LEU A 144 -14.34 3.21 2.94
CA LEU A 144 -13.28 3.69 2.07
C LEU A 144 -13.70 3.51 0.61
N SER A 145 -13.17 4.36 -0.26
CA SER A 145 -13.25 4.21 -1.71
C SER A 145 -11.96 3.56 -2.23
N ALA A 146 -12.06 2.74 -3.27
CA ALA A 146 -10.92 2.03 -3.87
C ALA A 146 -10.01 2.97 -4.69
N ILE A 147 -9.54 4.04 -4.07
CA ILE A 147 -8.67 5.06 -4.67
C ILE A 147 -7.33 4.44 -5.07
N GLY A 148 -6.81 4.79 -6.24
CA GLY A 148 -5.50 4.30 -6.69
C GLY A 148 -4.37 4.75 -5.77
N ILE A 149 -4.22 6.07 -5.59
CA ILE A 149 -3.22 6.68 -4.70
C ILE A 149 -3.92 7.68 -3.78
N SER A 150 -3.83 7.48 -2.47
CA SER A 150 -4.42 8.33 -1.44
C SER A 150 -3.32 8.87 -0.51
N ILE A 151 -3.09 10.17 -0.56
CA ILE A 151 -2.19 10.89 0.36
C ILE A 151 -3.07 11.66 1.33
N LEU A 152 -3.08 11.24 2.58
CA LEU A 152 -3.96 11.77 3.60
C LEU A 152 -3.46 13.10 4.18
N ASP A 153 -4.37 13.83 4.80
CA ASP A 153 -4.03 15.06 5.54
C ASP A 153 -2.95 14.80 6.60
N GLY A 154 -1.97 15.69 6.67
CA GLY A 154 -0.80 15.57 7.53
C GLY A 154 0.30 14.64 7.00
N ALA A 155 0.10 13.97 5.87
CA ALA A 155 1.18 13.24 5.20
C ALA A 155 2.11 14.19 4.43
N GLU A 156 3.40 13.89 4.46
CA GLU A 156 4.41 14.57 3.66
C GLU A 156 5.14 13.57 2.78
N VAL A 157 5.18 13.82 1.48
CA VAL A 157 5.90 13.01 0.49
C VAL A 157 6.93 13.90 -0.19
N GLU A 158 8.19 13.49 -0.26
CA GLU A 158 9.23 14.28 -0.94
C GLU A 158 8.97 14.36 -2.44
N GLY A 159 8.62 13.25 -3.08
CA GLY A 159 8.21 13.19 -4.47
C GLY A 159 7.50 11.89 -4.78
N LEU A 160 6.59 11.90 -5.76
CA LEU A 160 5.89 10.72 -6.21
C LEU A 160 5.96 10.65 -7.74
N GLU A 161 6.53 9.56 -8.24
CA GLU A 161 6.63 9.26 -9.66
C GLU A 161 5.95 7.93 -9.98
N VAL A 162 5.02 7.91 -10.92
CA VAL A 162 4.43 6.70 -11.50
C VAL A 162 4.84 6.63 -12.97
N LYS A 163 5.63 5.63 -13.36
CA LYS A 163 6.11 5.46 -14.74
C LYS A 163 5.03 4.90 -15.67
N GLY A 164 4.05 4.20 -15.11
CA GLY A 164 2.87 3.71 -15.82
C GLY A 164 1.64 4.58 -15.62
N ASN A 165 0.49 3.93 -15.53
CA ASN A 165 -0.82 4.53 -15.36
C ASN A 165 -1.35 4.38 -13.93
N VAL A 166 -2.30 5.23 -13.57
CA VAL A 166 -3.13 5.06 -12.36
C VAL A 166 -4.58 4.95 -12.81
N TYR A 167 -5.12 3.74 -12.76
CA TYR A 167 -6.49 3.46 -13.18
C TYR A 167 -7.37 3.01 -12.03
N THR A 168 -8.58 3.54 -11.98
CA THR A 168 -9.65 3.04 -11.13
C THR A 168 -10.82 2.60 -12.00
N TYR A 169 -11.48 1.51 -11.61
CA TYR A 169 -12.57 0.90 -12.36
C TYR A 169 -13.90 0.94 -11.60
N GLY A 170 -13.91 1.39 -10.35
CA GLY A 170 -15.13 1.59 -9.58
C GLY A 170 -15.88 2.86 -9.96
N LYS A 171 -17.21 2.85 -9.80
CA LYS A 171 -18.04 4.02 -10.09
C LYS A 171 -17.61 5.23 -9.26
N GLU A 172 -17.32 6.35 -9.91
CA GLU A 172 -16.97 7.64 -9.29
C GLU A 172 -15.73 7.57 -8.36
N ILE A 173 -14.84 6.59 -8.57
CA ILE A 173 -13.61 6.45 -7.77
C ILE A 173 -12.48 7.28 -8.37
N ALA A 174 -11.88 8.15 -7.57
CA ALA A 174 -10.75 8.96 -8.01
C ALA A 174 -9.49 8.10 -8.20
N PRO A 175 -8.72 8.28 -9.29
CA PRO A 175 -7.43 7.61 -9.43
C PRO A 175 -6.40 8.13 -8.42
N VAL A 176 -6.43 9.42 -8.09
CA VAL A 176 -5.55 10.05 -7.11
C VAL A 176 -6.34 11.00 -6.23
N GLN A 177 -6.13 10.91 -4.91
CA GLN A 177 -6.60 11.88 -3.92
C GLN A 177 -5.40 12.36 -3.11
N ASN A 178 -5.14 13.65 -3.14
CA ASN A 178 -4.05 14.26 -2.38
C ASN A 178 -4.60 15.33 -1.45
N GLU A 179 -4.57 15.05 -0.14
CA GLU A 179 -4.93 15.95 0.95
C GLU A 179 -3.70 16.40 1.77
N GLY A 180 -2.54 15.79 1.49
CA GLY A 180 -1.27 16.08 2.13
C GLY A 180 -0.37 16.97 1.29
N VAL A 181 0.94 16.90 1.54
CA VAL A 181 1.95 17.68 0.84
C VAL A 181 2.86 16.76 0.02
N VAL A 182 3.00 17.04 -1.28
CA VAL A 182 4.01 16.41 -2.15
C VAL A 182 4.98 17.50 -2.59
N LYS A 183 6.17 17.56 -1.97
CA LYS A 183 7.10 18.69 -2.06
C LYS A 183 7.66 18.89 -3.46
N ASN A 184 8.12 17.82 -4.12
CA ASN A 184 8.73 17.86 -5.46
C ASN A 184 7.75 17.46 -6.57
N GLY A 185 6.44 17.44 -6.26
CA GLY A 185 5.38 17.14 -7.19
C GLY A 185 5.03 15.66 -7.32
N LEU A 186 3.84 15.45 -7.88
CA LEU A 186 3.28 14.17 -8.25
C LEU A 186 3.32 14.08 -9.77
N ASN A 187 4.10 13.13 -10.30
CA ASN A 187 4.29 12.94 -11.72
C ASN A 187 3.82 11.56 -12.17
N ILE A 188 2.83 11.51 -13.05
CA ILE A 188 2.34 10.28 -13.68
C ILE A 188 2.68 10.36 -15.16
N HIS A 189 3.59 9.48 -15.63
CA HIS A 189 4.04 9.50 -17.02
C HIS A 189 2.97 9.01 -18.00
N GLY A 190 2.13 8.10 -17.54
CA GLY A 190 0.97 7.63 -18.28
C GLY A 190 -0.28 8.47 -17.99
N GLU A 191 -1.41 7.80 -17.87
CA GLU A 191 -2.71 8.40 -17.63
C GLU A 191 -3.16 8.14 -16.19
N ALA A 192 -3.79 9.15 -15.55
CA ALA A 192 -4.54 8.98 -14.32
C ALA A 192 -6.03 9.13 -14.64
N ALA A 193 -6.80 8.03 -14.64
CA ALA A 193 -8.19 8.05 -15.09
C ALA A 193 -9.07 7.02 -14.37
N ASN A 194 -10.34 7.39 -14.22
CA ASN A 194 -11.37 6.43 -13.93
C ASN A 194 -11.85 5.79 -15.23
N LYS A 195 -11.85 4.46 -15.29
CA LYS A 195 -12.22 3.64 -16.45
C LYS A 195 -13.55 2.88 -16.22
N PHE A 196 -14.37 3.34 -15.31
CA PHE A 196 -15.70 2.76 -15.08
C PHE A 196 -16.56 2.93 -16.33
N GLU A 197 -17.11 1.82 -16.86
CA GLU A 197 -18.04 1.76 -18.00
C GLU A 197 -19.48 1.57 -17.55
#